data_7c0a24d6fbedfa65589dfe2efbfa32d8
#
_entry.id   7c0a24d6fbedfa65589dfe2efbfa32d8
#
_cell.length_a   1.000
_cell.length_b   1.000
_cell.length_c   1.000
_cell.angle_alpha   90.00
_cell.angle_beta   90.00
_cell.angle_gamma   90.00
#
_symmetry.space_group_name_H-M   'P 1'
#
loop_
_entity.id
_entity.type
_entity.pdbx_description
1 polymer ?
#
loop_
_entity_poly.entity_id
_entity_poly.type
_entity_poly.pdbx_seq_one_letter_code
_entity_poly.pdbx_strand_id
1 'polypeptide(L)'
;DSALFKMHNQSTPIEVRMKLGQTSQDWSAGSERLGRKTSEWVFDLPSGEIGALVQRKSTRSGHMFSVNWATDAGSELPGLVATALAESKDVPVSAAVPEYRPALSHLLVTLGFEEQAQYEVMVKPLAQTVTEAQKAFAAIN
;
A
#
# COMPACT_ATOMS: atom_id res chain seq x y z
N ASP A 1 12.07 0.01 7.62
CA ASP A 1 10.75 -0.65 7.66
C ASP A 1 9.73 0.09 8.55
N SER A 2 10.10 0.55 9.76
CA SER A 2 9.19 1.29 10.65
C SER A 2 8.69 2.61 10.04
N ALA A 3 9.55 3.35 9.33
CA ALA A 3 9.18 4.60 8.69
C ALA A 3 8.20 4.40 7.53
N LEU A 4 8.39 3.36 6.73
CA LEU A 4 7.49 2.97 5.65
C LEU A 4 6.12 2.53 6.19
N PHE A 5 6.11 1.76 7.27
CA PHE A 5 4.86 1.35 7.93
C PHE A 5 4.11 2.55 8.53
N LYS A 6 4.84 3.49 9.13
CA LYS A 6 4.26 4.75 9.62
C LYS A 6 3.60 5.54 8.49
N MET A 7 4.30 5.71 7.36
CA MET A 7 3.75 6.38 6.18
C MET A 7 2.51 5.66 5.64
N HIS A 8 2.55 4.33 5.52
CA HIS A 8 1.40 3.52 5.10
C HIS A 8 0.19 3.74 6.00
N ASN A 9 0.38 3.73 7.33
CA ASN A 9 -0.70 3.96 8.28
C ASN A 9 -1.27 5.37 8.23
N GLN A 10 -0.43 6.38 8.03
CA GLN A 10 -0.88 7.77 7.88
C GLN A 10 -1.65 7.99 6.59
N SER A 11 -1.31 7.25 5.55
CA SER A 11 -1.91 7.38 4.22
C SER A 11 -3.12 6.46 3.98
N THR A 12 -3.42 5.55 4.89
CA THR A 12 -4.54 4.60 4.78
C THR A 12 -5.68 5.02 5.70
N PRO A 13 -6.93 5.12 5.21
CA PRO A 13 -8.09 5.44 6.03
C PRO A 13 -8.22 4.51 7.24
N ILE A 14 -8.68 5.07 8.36
CA ILE A 14 -8.76 4.34 9.63
C ILE A 14 -9.68 3.11 9.53
N GLU A 15 -10.79 3.21 8.80
CA GLU A 15 -11.73 2.11 8.60
C GLU A 15 -11.07 0.93 7.86
N VAL A 16 -10.21 1.22 6.89
CA VAL A 16 -9.44 0.22 6.15
C VAL A 16 -8.39 -0.42 7.05
N ARG A 17 -7.66 0.39 7.82
CA ARG A 17 -6.65 -0.11 8.77
C ARG A 17 -7.26 -1.03 9.83
N MET A 18 -8.41 -0.65 10.38
CA MET A 18 -9.11 -1.47 11.38
C MET A 18 -9.59 -2.81 10.81
N LYS A 19 -10.04 -2.84 9.56
CA LYS A 19 -10.44 -4.09 8.89
C LYS A 19 -9.27 -4.99 8.55
N LEU A 20 -8.16 -4.43 8.12
CA LEU A 20 -6.96 -5.19 7.77
C LEU A 20 -6.21 -5.70 9.00
N GLY A 21 -6.24 -4.96 10.11
CA GLY A 21 -5.62 -5.34 11.38
C GLY A 21 -4.11 -5.66 11.29
N GLN A 22 -3.41 -5.08 10.32
CA GLN A 22 -2.00 -5.35 10.09
C GLN A 22 -1.11 -4.73 11.15
N THR A 23 -0.22 -5.53 11.71
CA THR A 23 0.89 -5.05 12.53
C THR A 23 2.10 -4.70 11.66
N SER A 24 3.09 -4.02 12.22
CA SER A 24 4.35 -3.74 11.53
C SER A 24 5.09 -5.03 11.12
N GLN A 25 4.96 -6.09 11.90
CA GLN A 25 5.54 -7.39 11.59
C GLN A 25 4.82 -8.05 10.40
N ASP A 26 3.49 -8.00 10.38
CA ASP A 26 2.71 -8.54 9.26
C ASP A 26 3.02 -7.81 7.96
N TRP A 27 3.20 -6.50 8.04
CA TRP A 27 3.53 -5.67 6.89
C TRP A 27 4.93 -5.99 6.35
N SER A 28 5.94 -6.11 7.22
CA SER A 28 7.30 -6.52 6.87
C SER A 28 7.32 -7.94 6.29
N ALA A 29 6.65 -8.89 6.95
CA ALA A 29 6.56 -10.27 6.48
C ALA A 29 5.88 -10.39 5.11
N GLY A 30 4.88 -9.54 4.83
CA GLY A 30 4.24 -9.44 3.53
C GLY A 30 5.19 -8.96 2.44
N SER A 31 6.10 -8.05 2.78
CA SER A 31 7.13 -7.54 1.86
C SER A 31 8.21 -8.60 1.57
N GLU A 32 8.60 -9.38 2.57
CA GLU A 32 9.63 -10.42 2.44
C GLU A 32 9.15 -11.69 1.73
N ARG A 33 7.91 -12.11 1.99
CA ARG A 33 7.32 -13.35 1.44
C ARG A 33 7.22 -13.39 -0.08
N LEU A 34 7.34 -12.26 -0.72
CA LEU A 34 7.10 -12.20 -2.17
C LEU A 34 8.29 -12.63 -3.02
N GLY A 35 9.46 -12.96 -2.45
CA GLY A 35 10.59 -13.68 -3.09
C GLY A 35 10.93 -13.29 -4.53
N ARG A 36 10.23 -12.29 -5.04
CA ARG A 36 10.30 -11.77 -6.40
C ARG A 36 11.11 -10.49 -6.38
N LYS A 37 11.84 -10.24 -7.43
CA LYS A 37 12.54 -8.97 -7.62
C LYS A 37 11.55 -7.81 -7.43
N THR A 38 11.72 -7.09 -6.34
CA THR A 38 10.98 -5.86 -6.06
C THR A 38 11.97 -4.71 -6.19
N SER A 39 11.60 -3.69 -6.95
CA SER A 39 12.31 -2.41 -7.00
C SER A 39 11.49 -1.37 -6.25
N GLU A 40 12.16 -0.46 -5.57
CA GLU A 40 11.52 0.56 -4.77
C GLU A 40 12.11 1.94 -5.10
N TRP A 41 11.23 2.93 -5.20
CA TRP A 41 11.57 4.34 -5.30
C TRP A 41 10.94 5.06 -4.14
N VAL A 42 11.76 5.75 -3.38
CA VAL A 42 11.35 6.48 -2.18
C VAL A 42 11.57 7.97 -2.40
N PHE A 43 10.61 8.76 -1.97
CA PHE A 43 10.74 10.20 -1.89
C PHE A 43 10.74 10.63 -0.43
N ASP A 44 11.80 11.32 -0.01
CA ASP A 44 11.92 11.87 1.34
C ASP A 44 11.42 13.32 1.39
N LEU A 45 10.61 13.63 2.39
CA LEU A 45 10.21 15.00 2.69
C LEU A 45 11.38 15.79 3.28
N PRO A 46 11.36 17.14 3.20
CA PRO A 46 12.36 17.98 3.84
C PRO A 46 12.51 17.75 5.36
N SER A 47 11.47 17.22 6.01
CA SER A 47 11.49 16.82 7.42
C SER A 47 12.32 15.56 7.71
N GLY A 48 12.74 14.82 6.66
CA GLY A 48 13.38 13.51 6.78
C GLY A 48 12.41 12.33 6.89
N GLU A 49 11.11 12.59 6.89
CA GLU A 49 10.10 11.53 6.84
C GLU A 49 9.88 11.06 5.39
N ILE A 50 9.46 9.80 5.24
CA ILE A 50 9.13 9.25 3.92
C ILE A 50 7.82 9.86 3.45
N GLY A 51 7.87 10.54 2.31
CA GLY A 51 6.72 11.18 1.69
C GLY A 51 5.99 10.28 0.70
N ALA A 52 6.70 9.43 -0.04
CA ALA A 52 6.10 8.53 -1.01
C ALA A 52 6.95 7.28 -1.22
N LEU A 53 6.29 6.20 -1.60
CA LEU A 53 6.90 4.92 -1.96
C LEU A 53 6.22 4.38 -3.22
N VAL A 54 6.99 4.11 -4.24
CA VAL A 54 6.57 3.35 -5.42
C VAL A 54 7.30 2.02 -5.40
N GLN A 55 6.54 0.93 -5.46
CA GLN A 55 7.09 -0.42 -5.53
C GLN A 55 6.72 -1.07 -6.85
N ARG A 56 7.67 -1.76 -7.45
CA ARG A 56 7.49 -2.55 -8.65
C ARG A 56 7.80 -4.01 -8.36
N LYS A 57 6.87 -4.88 -8.65
CA LYS A 57 7.03 -6.33 -8.56
C LYS A 57 7.02 -6.94 -9.95
N SER A 58 8.01 -7.78 -10.25
CA SER A 58 8.00 -8.55 -11.48
C SER A 58 6.99 -9.70 -11.37
N THR A 59 6.16 -9.86 -12.37
CA THR A 59 5.18 -10.96 -12.50
C THR A 59 5.46 -11.75 -13.76
N ARG A 60 4.73 -12.83 -14.00
CA ARG A 60 4.86 -13.61 -15.24
C ARG A 60 4.39 -12.83 -16.47
N SER A 61 3.48 -11.90 -16.31
CA SER A 61 2.86 -11.12 -17.39
C SER A 61 3.40 -9.70 -17.53
N GLY A 62 4.39 -9.31 -16.72
CA GLY A 62 4.95 -7.97 -16.75
C GLY A 62 5.31 -7.43 -15.37
N HIS A 63 5.12 -6.14 -15.17
CA HIS A 63 5.38 -5.49 -13.90
C HIS A 63 4.08 -5.00 -13.24
N MET A 64 4.01 -5.15 -11.92
CA MET A 64 2.92 -4.60 -11.11
C MET A 64 3.47 -3.50 -10.22
N PHE A 65 2.85 -2.34 -10.26
CA PHE A 65 3.17 -1.18 -9.43
C PHE A 65 2.18 -1.01 -8.28
N SER A 66 2.70 -0.60 -7.15
CA SER A 66 1.90 -0.06 -6.05
C SER A 66 2.49 1.29 -5.62
N VAL A 67 1.63 2.21 -5.25
CA VAL A 67 2.01 3.58 -4.90
C VAL A 67 1.35 3.96 -3.58
N ASN A 68 2.18 4.40 -2.64
CA ASN A 68 1.74 4.95 -1.36
C ASN A 68 2.39 6.32 -1.15
N TRP A 69 1.65 7.28 -0.59
CA TRP A 69 2.20 8.60 -0.29
C TRP A 69 1.51 9.24 0.90
N ALA A 70 2.25 10.08 1.62
CA ALA A 70 1.72 10.98 2.61
C ALA A 70 1.04 12.18 1.92
N THR A 71 0.09 12.81 2.60
CA THR A 71 -0.67 13.96 2.05
C THR A 71 0.24 15.08 1.54
N ASP A 72 1.34 15.34 2.23
CA ASP A 72 2.27 16.44 1.92
C ASP A 72 3.16 16.15 0.69
N ALA A 73 3.18 14.92 0.21
CA ALA A 73 4.01 14.51 -0.94
C ALA A 73 3.25 14.49 -2.28
N GLY A 74 2.00 14.91 -2.30
CA GLY A 74 1.14 14.80 -3.48
C GLY A 74 1.65 15.53 -4.72
N SER A 75 2.35 16.65 -4.57
CA SER A 75 2.93 17.42 -5.69
C SER A 75 4.14 16.72 -6.35
N GLU A 76 4.86 15.89 -5.61
CA GLU A 76 6.04 15.16 -6.10
C GLU A 76 5.70 13.80 -6.69
N LEU A 77 4.49 13.31 -6.43
CA LEU A 77 4.05 11.99 -6.84
C LEU A 77 4.11 11.76 -8.36
N PRO A 78 3.68 12.69 -9.23
CA PRO A 78 3.75 12.48 -10.68
C PRO A 78 5.17 12.22 -11.18
N GLY A 79 6.15 12.97 -10.70
CA GLY A 79 7.56 12.80 -11.07
C GLY A 79 8.13 11.47 -10.60
N LEU A 80 7.82 11.06 -9.38
CA LEU A 80 8.26 9.78 -8.82
C LEU A 80 7.68 8.59 -9.60
N VAL A 81 6.40 8.60 -9.88
CA VAL A 81 5.73 7.55 -10.65
C VAL A 81 6.26 7.49 -12.08
N ALA A 82 6.43 8.63 -12.74
CA ALA A 82 7.01 8.70 -14.08
C ALA A 82 8.43 8.12 -14.13
N THR A 83 9.27 8.42 -13.14
CA THR A 83 10.62 7.87 -13.01
C THR A 83 10.60 6.35 -12.88
N ALA A 84 9.74 5.82 -12.02
CA ALA A 84 9.59 4.39 -11.83
C ALA A 84 9.08 3.67 -13.09
N LEU A 85 8.13 4.27 -13.81
CA LEU A 85 7.58 3.72 -15.06
C LEU A 85 8.58 3.73 -16.21
N ALA A 86 9.47 4.72 -16.27
CA ALA A 86 10.48 4.83 -17.34
C ALA A 86 11.40 3.61 -17.39
N GLU A 87 11.62 2.93 -16.27
CA GLU A 87 12.42 1.70 -16.23
C GLU A 87 11.66 0.43 -16.65
N SER A 88 10.39 0.55 -17.00
CA SER A 88 9.52 -0.59 -17.38
C SER A 88 8.89 -0.43 -18.77
N LYS A 89 9.44 0.42 -19.60
CA LYS A 89 8.85 0.79 -20.90
C LYS A 89 8.72 -0.34 -21.91
N ASP A 90 9.45 -1.42 -21.75
CA ASP A 90 9.46 -2.55 -22.70
C ASP A 90 8.61 -3.75 -22.21
N VAL A 91 7.89 -3.61 -21.12
CA VAL A 91 7.06 -4.68 -20.55
C VAL A 91 5.66 -4.17 -20.22
N PRO A 92 4.63 -5.03 -20.24
CA PRO A 92 3.31 -4.66 -19.75
C PRO A 92 3.37 -4.25 -18.28
N VAL A 93 2.65 -3.17 -17.96
CA VAL A 93 2.60 -2.60 -16.62
C VAL A 93 1.16 -2.57 -16.13
N SER A 94 0.93 -3.02 -14.91
CA SER A 94 -0.35 -2.94 -14.22
C SER A 94 -0.21 -2.27 -12.87
N ALA A 95 -1.28 -1.69 -12.37
CA ALA A 95 -1.33 -1.12 -11.02
C ALA A 95 -2.69 -1.44 -10.39
N ALA A 96 -2.68 -1.81 -9.11
CA ALA A 96 -3.88 -1.93 -8.31
C ALA A 96 -4.07 -0.61 -7.54
N VAL A 97 -5.22 0.03 -7.74
CA VAL A 97 -5.54 1.32 -7.13
C VAL A 97 -6.66 1.13 -6.13
N PRO A 98 -6.43 1.42 -4.84
CA PRO A 98 -7.50 1.41 -3.86
C PRO A 98 -8.57 2.47 -4.18
N GLU A 99 -9.83 2.14 -3.92
CA GLU A 99 -10.97 3.05 -4.15
C GLU A 99 -10.81 4.39 -3.40
N TYR A 100 -10.19 4.34 -2.21
CA TYR A 100 -9.94 5.54 -1.41
C TYR A 100 -8.77 6.40 -1.92
N ARG A 101 -8.23 6.11 -3.11
CA ARG A 101 -7.12 6.80 -3.76
C ARG A 101 -7.48 7.31 -5.16
N PRO A 102 -8.53 8.14 -5.31
CA PRO A 102 -8.96 8.61 -6.63
C PRO A 102 -7.89 9.46 -7.33
N ALA A 103 -7.05 10.17 -6.59
CA ALA A 103 -5.94 10.94 -7.16
C ALA A 103 -4.92 10.06 -7.88
N LEU A 104 -4.64 8.85 -7.38
CA LEU A 104 -3.76 7.90 -8.05
C LEU A 104 -4.37 7.38 -9.35
N SER A 105 -5.66 7.03 -9.33
CA SER A 105 -6.37 6.62 -10.54
C SER A 105 -6.29 7.70 -11.62
N HIS A 106 -6.53 8.94 -11.24
CA HIS A 106 -6.47 10.08 -12.15
C HIS A 106 -5.07 10.29 -12.74
N LEU A 107 -4.04 10.21 -11.91
CA LEU A 107 -2.65 10.31 -12.33
C LEU A 107 -2.29 9.20 -13.33
N LEU A 108 -2.65 7.96 -13.05
CA LEU A 108 -2.34 6.82 -13.91
C LEU A 108 -3.04 6.95 -15.28
N VAL A 109 -4.29 7.37 -15.32
CA VAL A 109 -5.00 7.66 -16.58
C VAL A 109 -4.28 8.73 -17.38
N THR A 110 -3.81 9.80 -16.74
CA THR A 110 -3.00 10.84 -17.38
C THR A 110 -1.70 10.29 -17.98
N LEU A 111 -1.14 9.25 -17.37
CA LEU A 111 0.06 8.56 -17.85
C LEU A 111 -0.23 7.46 -18.89
N GLY A 112 -1.46 7.29 -19.33
CA GLY A 112 -1.86 6.36 -20.37
C GLY A 112 -2.38 5.00 -19.88
N PHE A 113 -2.64 4.85 -18.59
CA PHE A 113 -3.27 3.64 -18.05
C PHE A 113 -4.77 3.62 -18.36
N GLU A 114 -5.28 2.43 -18.55
CA GLU A 114 -6.72 2.17 -18.74
C GLU A 114 -7.22 1.22 -17.66
N GLU A 115 -8.42 1.47 -17.15
CA GLU A 115 -9.07 0.58 -16.20
C GLU A 115 -9.46 -0.73 -16.90
N GLN A 116 -8.99 -1.87 -16.38
CA GLN A 116 -9.26 -3.19 -16.94
C GLN A 116 -10.31 -3.96 -16.13
N ALA A 117 -10.32 -3.81 -14.82
CA ALA A 117 -11.23 -4.54 -13.94
C ALA A 117 -11.37 -3.83 -12.58
N GLN A 118 -12.43 -4.17 -11.88
CA GLN A 118 -12.64 -3.79 -10.48
C GLN A 118 -12.66 -5.04 -9.62
N TYR A 119 -12.06 -4.97 -8.43
CA TYR A 119 -11.94 -6.08 -7.49
C TYR A 119 -12.44 -5.67 -6.12
N GLU A 120 -13.04 -6.60 -5.41
CA GLU A 120 -13.38 -6.43 -3.99
C GLU A 120 -12.43 -7.27 -3.13
N VAL A 121 -11.92 -6.67 -2.06
CA VAL A 121 -11.13 -7.39 -1.07
C VAL A 121 -12.06 -7.95 0.00
N MET A 122 -12.07 -9.27 0.09
CA MET A 122 -12.85 -9.98 1.10
C MET A 122 -11.99 -10.19 2.34
N VAL A 123 -12.50 -9.78 3.50
CA VAL A 123 -11.81 -9.93 4.79
C VAL A 123 -12.65 -10.78 5.73
N LYS A 124 -12.04 -11.83 6.26
CA LYS A 124 -12.63 -12.66 7.31
C LYS A 124 -11.92 -12.40 8.64
N PRO A 125 -12.57 -11.80 9.64
CA PRO A 125 -11.99 -11.67 10.97
C PRO A 125 -11.74 -13.05 11.58
N LEU A 126 -10.52 -13.30 12.04
CA LEU A 126 -10.14 -14.55 12.72
C LEU A 126 -10.13 -14.42 14.24
N ALA A 127 -9.97 -13.18 14.75
CA ALA A 127 -10.00 -12.91 16.16
C ALA A 127 -11.46 -12.78 16.66
N GLN A 128 -11.76 -13.42 17.77
CA GLN A 128 -13.03 -13.24 18.46
C GLN A 128 -12.90 -12.14 19.51
N THR A 129 -13.91 -11.29 19.58
CA THR A 129 -14.01 -10.30 20.65
C THR A 129 -14.38 -11.02 21.96
N VAL A 130 -13.58 -10.80 23.01
CA VAL A 130 -13.90 -11.32 24.34
C VAL A 130 -15.14 -10.59 24.87
N THR A 131 -16.16 -11.35 25.28
CA THR A 131 -17.37 -10.80 25.85
C THR A 131 -17.13 -10.24 27.26
N GLU A 132 -17.98 -9.33 27.71
CA GLU A 132 -17.88 -8.78 29.07
C GLU A 132 -18.02 -9.89 30.15
N ALA A 133 -18.84 -10.91 29.92
CA ALA A 133 -18.95 -12.06 30.80
C ALA A 133 -17.65 -12.85 30.92
N GLN A 134 -16.96 -13.06 29.82
CA GLN A 134 -15.63 -13.70 29.79
C GLN A 134 -14.58 -12.86 30.50
N LYS A 135 -14.58 -11.55 30.29
CA LYS A 135 -13.68 -10.62 30.99
C LYS A 135 -13.90 -10.63 32.50
N ALA A 136 -15.15 -10.58 32.95
CA ALA A 136 -15.50 -10.64 34.35
C ALA A 136 -15.06 -11.97 35.01
N PHE A 137 -15.24 -13.10 34.32
CA PHE A 137 -14.79 -14.40 34.79
C PHE A 137 -13.26 -14.48 34.89
N ALA A 138 -12.53 -14.00 33.90
CA ALA A 138 -11.07 -13.93 33.90
C ALA A 138 -10.55 -13.04 35.05
N ALA A 139 -11.25 -11.98 35.43
CA ALA A 139 -10.85 -11.10 36.53
C ALA A 139 -11.03 -11.73 37.94
N ILE A 140 -11.90 -12.71 38.08
CA ILE A 140 -12.14 -13.43 39.35
C ILE A 140 -11.08 -14.48 39.63
N ASN A 141 -10.46 -15.02 38.62
CA ASN A 141 -9.39 -16.01 38.69
C ASN A 141 -8.01 -15.37 38.80
#